data_4aa6586d8f5cc461e121cc47a20cab0d
#
_entry.id   4aa6586d8f5cc461e121cc47a20cab0d
#
_cell.length_a   1.000
_cell.length_b   1.000
_cell.length_c   1.000
_cell.angle_alpha   90.00
_cell.angle_beta   90.00
_cell.angle_gamma   90.00
#
_symmetry.space_group_name_H-M   'P 1'
#
loop_
_entity.id
_entity.type
_entity.pdbx_description
1 polymer ?
#
loop_
_entity_poly.entity_id
_entity_poly.type
_entity_poly.pdbx_seq_one_letter_code
_entity_poly.pdbx_strand_id
1 'polypeptide(L)'
;MRKKIFAFLLLSALYAGAQEVPDWENPIVVGINKEPYHATLTLPSQKVDCKEIISLNGKWRFQWSADPGKRPADFYKNDFNTDTWDTITVPGAWQLQGYGKPIYSNVNYPFQKDAPRVTSEPPAEYYSYGHRNPTGSYVTTF
;
A
#
# COMPACT_ATOMS: atom_id res chain seq x y z
N MET A 1 22.05 -2.49 -67.15
CA MET A 1 21.95 -3.25 -65.90
C MET A 1 21.50 -2.33 -64.75
N ARG A 2 20.23 -2.42 -64.34
CA ARG A 2 19.67 -1.58 -63.27
C ARG A 2 19.80 -2.34 -61.94
N LYS A 3 20.63 -1.81 -61.02
CA LYS A 3 20.74 -2.34 -59.66
C LYS A 3 19.55 -1.85 -58.85
N LYS A 4 18.68 -2.77 -58.41
CA LYS A 4 17.60 -2.50 -57.46
C LYS A 4 18.19 -2.52 -56.03
N ILE A 5 18.22 -1.40 -55.39
CA ILE A 5 18.57 -1.27 -53.97
C ILE A 5 17.29 -1.56 -53.18
N PHE A 6 17.28 -2.69 -52.48
CA PHE A 6 16.22 -3.00 -51.51
C PHE A 6 16.55 -2.29 -50.19
N ALA A 7 15.82 -1.25 -49.89
CA ALA A 7 15.85 -0.62 -48.56
C ALA A 7 15.04 -1.48 -47.61
N PHE A 8 15.70 -2.16 -46.67
CA PHE A 8 15.09 -2.88 -45.58
C PHE A 8 14.77 -1.84 -44.48
N LEU A 9 13.51 -1.39 -44.40
CA LEU A 9 13.00 -0.61 -43.31
C LEU A 9 12.83 -1.55 -42.11
N LEU A 10 13.79 -1.49 -41.16
CA LEU A 10 13.63 -2.06 -39.82
C LEU A 10 12.61 -1.23 -39.05
N LEU A 11 11.38 -1.70 -39.03
CA LEU A 11 10.34 -1.21 -38.14
C LEU A 11 10.67 -1.76 -36.74
N SER A 12 11.51 -1.04 -35.97
CA SER A 12 11.66 -1.28 -34.55
C SER A 12 10.34 -0.87 -33.87
N ALA A 13 9.48 -1.84 -33.61
CA ALA A 13 8.36 -1.65 -32.72
C ALA A 13 8.91 -1.31 -31.33
N LEU A 14 8.88 -0.04 -30.99
CA LEU A 14 9.01 0.42 -29.61
C LEU A 14 7.80 -0.14 -28.87
N TYR A 15 7.97 -1.29 -28.23
CA TYR A 15 7.11 -1.71 -27.15
C TYR A 15 7.34 -0.71 -26.01
N ALA A 16 6.61 0.40 -26.04
CA ALA A 16 6.35 1.15 -24.83
C ALA A 16 5.53 0.21 -23.96
N GLY A 17 6.19 -0.52 -23.09
CA GLY A 17 5.52 -1.26 -22.03
C GLY A 17 4.69 -0.27 -21.26
N ALA A 18 3.37 -0.35 -21.40
CA ALA A 18 2.47 0.42 -20.55
C ALA A 18 2.83 0.04 -19.11
N GLN A 19 3.39 0.97 -18.37
CA GLN A 19 3.70 0.75 -16.96
C GLN A 19 2.37 0.46 -16.28
N GLU A 20 2.20 -0.76 -15.81
CA GLU A 20 0.96 -1.18 -15.14
C GLU A 20 0.77 -0.28 -13.92
N VAL A 21 -0.37 0.40 -13.86
CA VAL A 21 -0.70 1.28 -12.74
C VAL A 21 -0.91 0.39 -11.52
N PRO A 22 -0.14 0.58 -10.45
CA PRO A 22 -0.30 -0.26 -9.27
C PRO A 22 -1.67 -0.06 -8.63
N ASP A 23 -2.20 -1.08 -7.98
CA ASP A 23 -3.55 -1.11 -7.42
C ASP A 23 -3.85 0.09 -6.51
N TRP A 24 -2.86 0.55 -5.73
CA TRP A 24 -3.02 1.71 -4.83
C TRP A 24 -3.10 3.06 -5.55
N GLU A 25 -2.85 3.12 -6.85
CA GLU A 25 -3.02 4.30 -7.71
C GLU A 25 -4.19 4.15 -8.70
N ASN A 26 -4.85 2.99 -8.69
CA ASN A 26 -5.93 2.68 -9.61
C ASN A 26 -7.29 2.87 -8.94
N PRO A 27 -8.05 3.94 -9.27
CA PRO A 27 -9.34 4.23 -8.64
C PRO A 27 -10.44 3.22 -8.99
N ILE A 28 -10.22 2.36 -9.98
CA ILE A 28 -11.17 1.30 -10.35
C ILE A 28 -11.05 0.11 -9.41
N VAL A 29 -9.87 -0.08 -8.81
CA VAL A 29 -9.61 -1.17 -7.87
C VAL A 29 -10.12 -0.78 -6.48
N VAL A 30 -11.33 -1.16 -6.15
CA VAL A 30 -11.97 -0.88 -4.85
C VAL A 30 -11.84 -2.03 -3.84
N GLY A 31 -11.37 -3.17 -4.28
CA GLY A 31 -11.09 -4.33 -3.43
C GLY A 31 -10.69 -5.55 -4.25
N ILE A 32 -9.68 -6.28 -3.75
CA ILE A 32 -9.24 -7.56 -4.29
C ILE A 32 -9.48 -8.62 -3.20
N ASN A 33 -10.06 -9.76 -3.57
CA ASN A 33 -10.39 -10.85 -2.64
C ASN A 33 -11.24 -10.40 -1.44
N LYS A 34 -12.08 -9.39 -1.65
CA LYS A 34 -12.94 -8.85 -0.61
C LYS A 34 -14.22 -9.65 -0.55
N GLU A 35 -14.52 -10.20 0.63
CA GLU A 35 -15.80 -10.83 0.90
C GLU A 35 -16.97 -9.83 0.77
N PRO A 36 -18.16 -10.29 0.34
CA PRO A 36 -19.34 -9.47 0.38
C PRO A 36 -19.60 -8.92 1.79
N TYR A 37 -20.14 -7.71 1.86
CA TYR A 37 -20.48 -7.14 3.17
C TYR A 37 -21.47 -8.02 3.90
N HIS A 38 -21.11 -8.41 5.11
CA HIS A 38 -22.00 -9.05 6.07
C HIS A 38 -21.86 -8.34 7.41
N ALA A 39 -22.95 -8.18 8.10
CA ALA A 39 -22.96 -7.62 9.45
C ALA A 39 -22.98 -8.77 10.45
N THR A 40 -21.98 -8.82 11.33
CA THR A 40 -22.04 -9.66 12.52
C THR A 40 -22.78 -8.86 13.59
N LEU A 41 -24.04 -9.21 13.85
CA LEU A 41 -24.81 -8.55 14.89
C LEU A 41 -24.45 -9.13 16.25
N THR A 42 -23.50 -8.50 16.93
CA THR A 42 -23.24 -8.76 18.36
C THR A 42 -23.68 -7.54 19.14
N LEU A 43 -24.71 -7.68 19.95
CA LEU A 43 -25.16 -6.57 20.81
C LEU A 43 -24.10 -6.33 21.90
N PRO A 44 -23.78 -5.04 22.25
CA PRO A 44 -22.81 -4.71 23.30
C PRO A 44 -23.15 -5.33 24.69
N SER A 45 -24.43 -5.64 24.92
CA SER A 45 -24.91 -6.31 26.14
C SER A 45 -24.70 -7.82 26.12
N GLN A 46 -24.42 -8.40 24.99
CA GLN A 46 -24.12 -9.82 24.87
C GLN A 46 -22.62 -10.01 25.00
N LYS A 47 -22.16 -10.37 26.20
CA LYS A 47 -20.85 -10.98 26.37
C LYS A 47 -20.92 -12.37 25.76
N VAL A 48 -20.71 -12.43 24.46
CA VAL A 48 -20.67 -13.71 23.76
C VAL A 48 -19.28 -14.29 24.03
N ASP A 49 -19.24 -15.27 24.91
CA ASP A 49 -18.12 -16.20 25.02
C ASP A 49 -18.18 -17.12 23.79
N CYS A 50 -17.96 -16.50 22.63
CA CYS A 50 -18.04 -17.18 21.35
C CYS A 50 -16.65 -17.67 21.01
N LYS A 51 -16.45 -18.98 21.09
CA LYS A 51 -15.18 -19.64 20.71
C LYS A 51 -14.79 -19.41 19.25
N GLU A 52 -15.72 -18.90 18.46
CA GLU A 52 -15.54 -18.58 17.04
C GLU A 52 -15.03 -17.14 16.82
N ILE A 53 -14.96 -16.32 17.86
CA ILE A 53 -14.46 -14.94 17.77
C ILE A 53 -13.03 -14.88 18.31
N ILE A 54 -12.08 -14.57 17.42
CA ILE A 54 -10.69 -14.36 17.76
C ILE A 54 -10.42 -12.88 17.76
N SER A 55 -9.91 -12.35 18.89
CA SER A 55 -9.45 -10.96 18.93
C SER A 55 -8.09 -10.81 18.25
N LEU A 56 -8.01 -9.95 17.27
CA LEU A 56 -6.76 -9.59 16.63
C LEU A 56 -6.06 -8.39 17.29
N ASN A 57 -6.59 -7.91 18.42
CA ASN A 57 -5.93 -6.87 19.22
C ASN A 57 -4.66 -7.44 19.87
N GLY A 58 -3.59 -6.64 19.91
CA GLY A 58 -2.36 -7.06 20.56
C GLY A 58 -1.09 -6.60 19.88
N LYS A 59 -0.05 -7.37 20.02
CA LYS A 59 1.26 -7.10 19.43
C LYS A 59 1.39 -7.77 18.08
N TRP A 60 1.74 -6.98 17.06
CA TRP A 60 1.97 -7.44 15.70
C TRP A 60 3.41 -7.14 15.27
N ARG A 61 3.97 -7.95 14.42
CA ARG A 61 5.19 -7.61 13.69
C ARG A 61 4.88 -6.48 12.71
N PHE A 62 5.78 -5.51 12.62
CA PHE A 62 5.55 -4.29 11.86
C PHE A 62 6.80 -3.84 11.12
N GLN A 63 6.61 -3.47 9.86
CA GLN A 63 7.64 -2.84 9.03
C GLN A 63 7.08 -1.57 8.41
N TRP A 64 7.67 -0.45 8.75
CA TRP A 64 7.36 0.83 8.13
C TRP A 64 8.17 1.04 6.85
N SER A 65 7.56 1.58 5.80
CA SER A 65 8.19 1.93 4.53
C SER A 65 7.82 3.36 4.13
N ALA A 66 8.77 4.10 3.56
CA ALA A 66 8.58 5.49 3.18
C ALA A 66 7.57 5.68 2.03
N ASP A 67 7.40 4.65 1.21
CA ASP A 67 6.44 4.62 0.11
C ASP A 67 6.02 3.17 -0.20
N PRO A 68 4.90 2.95 -0.91
CA PRO A 68 4.39 1.62 -1.20
C PRO A 68 5.38 0.75 -2.01
N GLY A 69 6.20 1.35 -2.86
CA GLY A 69 7.18 0.63 -3.68
C GLY A 69 8.32 0.04 -2.87
N LYS A 70 8.57 0.55 -1.67
CA LYS A 70 9.63 0.08 -0.75
C LYS A 70 9.13 -0.93 0.28
N ARG A 71 7.84 -1.26 0.29
CA ARG A 71 7.33 -2.29 1.19
C ARG A 71 7.93 -3.65 0.87
N PRO A 72 8.08 -4.57 1.84
CA PRO A 72 8.40 -5.96 1.57
C PRO A 72 7.30 -6.59 0.69
N ALA A 73 7.62 -6.95 -0.56
CA ALA A 73 6.62 -7.39 -1.53
C ALA A 73 6.00 -8.75 -1.18
N ASP A 74 6.78 -9.64 -0.59
CA ASP A 74 6.43 -11.04 -0.35
C ASP A 74 6.03 -11.36 1.10
N PHE A 75 5.79 -10.35 1.93
CA PHE A 75 5.54 -10.52 3.37
C PHE A 75 4.28 -11.35 3.71
N TYR A 76 3.38 -11.52 2.75
CA TYR A 76 2.19 -12.35 2.88
C TYR A 76 2.47 -13.86 2.77
N LYS A 77 3.67 -14.26 2.37
CA LYS A 77 4.07 -15.67 2.27
C LYS A 77 4.34 -16.25 3.65
N ASN A 78 3.91 -17.48 3.88
CA ASN A 78 4.04 -18.14 5.19
C ASN A 78 5.48 -18.39 5.64
N ASP A 79 6.40 -18.47 4.69
CA ASP A 79 7.84 -18.68 4.91
C ASP A 79 8.63 -17.36 5.01
N PHE A 80 7.96 -16.21 4.93
CA PHE A 80 8.61 -14.92 5.03
C PHE A 80 9.09 -14.66 6.46
N ASN A 81 10.41 -14.40 6.61
CA ASN A 81 10.98 -14.13 7.92
C ASN A 81 10.73 -12.68 8.37
N THR A 82 10.02 -12.53 9.49
CA THR A 82 9.71 -11.24 10.13
C THR A 82 10.47 -11.03 11.43
N ASP A 83 11.49 -11.82 11.76
CA ASP A 83 12.20 -11.75 13.05
C ASP A 83 12.86 -10.41 13.31
N THR A 84 13.32 -9.76 12.24
CA THR A 84 13.95 -8.43 12.29
C THR A 84 12.97 -7.27 12.31
N TRP A 85 11.67 -7.56 12.19
CA TRP A 85 10.64 -6.53 12.19
C TRP A 85 10.38 -6.01 13.59
N ASP A 86 10.01 -4.76 13.68
CA ASP A 86 9.56 -4.16 14.92
C ASP A 86 8.25 -4.78 15.43
N THR A 87 7.84 -4.36 16.61
CA THR A 87 6.56 -4.76 17.19
C THR A 87 5.72 -3.52 17.45
N ILE A 88 4.46 -3.56 16.98
CA ILE A 88 3.50 -2.48 17.16
C ILE A 88 2.25 -2.97 17.90
N THR A 89 1.60 -2.06 18.61
CA THR A 89 0.31 -2.36 19.27
C THR A 89 -0.85 -2.06 18.34
N VAL A 90 -1.74 -3.03 18.17
CA VAL A 90 -2.96 -2.95 17.37
C VAL A 90 -4.18 -3.15 18.28
N PRO A 91 -5.22 -2.31 18.19
CA PRO A 91 -5.33 -1.11 17.37
C PRO A 91 -4.43 0.03 17.86
N GLY A 92 -4.00 0.90 16.97
CA GLY A 92 -3.21 2.08 17.30
C GLY A 92 -2.65 2.76 16.06
N ALA A 93 -2.51 4.07 16.11
CA ALA A 93 -1.86 4.82 15.06
C ALA A 93 -0.33 4.64 15.16
N TRP A 94 0.30 4.27 14.08
CA TRP A 94 1.76 4.05 14.06
C TRP A 94 2.55 5.32 14.37
N GLN A 95 2.02 6.50 14.00
CA GLN A 95 2.66 7.79 14.27
C GLN A 95 2.82 8.06 15.78
N LEU A 96 1.89 7.57 16.59
CA LEU A 96 1.96 7.66 18.06
C LEU A 96 2.91 6.61 18.65
N GLN A 97 3.37 5.66 17.84
CA GLN A 97 4.30 4.61 18.24
C GLN A 97 5.70 4.80 17.63
N GLY A 98 6.00 6.01 17.12
CA GLY A 98 7.34 6.41 16.68
C GLY A 98 7.61 6.29 15.18
N TYR A 99 6.61 5.96 14.35
CA TYR A 99 6.80 5.78 12.93
C TYR A 99 6.20 6.92 12.11
N GLY A 100 7.00 7.50 11.23
CA GLY A 100 6.57 8.60 10.40
C GLY A 100 6.27 9.88 11.18
N LYS A 101 5.39 10.70 10.65
CA LYS A 101 4.88 11.92 11.30
C LYS A 101 3.38 12.03 11.15
N PRO A 102 2.66 12.54 12.17
CA PRO A 102 1.26 12.91 11.99
C PRO A 102 1.19 14.02 10.93
N ILE A 103 0.38 13.80 9.89
CA ILE A 103 0.10 14.82 8.90
C ILE A 103 -1.26 15.40 9.22
N TYR A 104 -1.29 16.67 9.62
CA TYR A 104 -2.52 17.41 9.78
C TYR A 104 -2.67 18.40 8.62
N SER A 105 -3.63 18.18 7.76
CA SER A 105 -3.91 19.07 6.63
C SER A 105 -5.41 19.26 6.47
N ASN A 106 -5.92 20.30 7.10
CA ASN A 106 -7.31 20.70 6.94
C ASN A 106 -7.51 21.73 5.81
N VAL A 107 -6.45 22.40 5.39
CA VAL A 107 -6.46 23.45 4.36
C VAL A 107 -5.67 23.04 3.12
N ASN A 108 -4.49 22.44 3.31
CA ASN A 108 -3.60 22.07 2.21
C ASN A 108 -3.52 20.56 2.10
N TYR A 109 -3.87 20.03 0.94
CA TYR A 109 -3.64 18.63 0.65
C TYR A 109 -2.14 18.34 0.57
N PRO A 110 -1.60 17.31 1.27
CA PRO A 110 -0.16 17.09 1.40
C PRO A 110 0.52 16.57 0.13
N PHE A 111 -0.25 16.21 -0.89
CA PHE A 111 0.24 15.75 -2.19
C PHE A 111 -0.16 16.72 -3.30
N GLN A 112 0.56 16.70 -4.40
CA GLN A 112 0.15 17.44 -5.57
C GLN A 112 -1.14 16.83 -6.14
N LYS A 113 -2.05 17.68 -6.62
CA LYS A 113 -3.33 17.26 -7.20
C LYS A 113 -3.12 16.87 -8.65
N ASP A 114 -2.85 15.63 -8.90
CA ASP A 114 -2.91 14.98 -10.21
C ASP A 114 -3.84 13.78 -10.15
N ALA A 115 -5.08 14.04 -9.70
CA ALA A 115 -6.07 12.99 -9.52
C ALA A 115 -6.07 12.00 -10.71
N PRO A 116 -6.15 10.68 -10.43
CA PRO A 116 -6.46 10.08 -9.13
C PRO A 116 -5.23 9.71 -8.29
N ARG A 117 -4.04 10.13 -8.64
CA ARG A 117 -2.78 9.68 -8.04
C ARG A 117 -2.48 10.41 -6.75
N VAL A 118 -1.87 9.69 -5.81
CA VAL A 118 -1.41 10.22 -4.51
C VAL A 118 0.12 10.17 -4.38
N THR A 119 0.82 9.71 -5.40
CA THR A 119 2.27 9.52 -5.45
C THR A 119 2.98 10.53 -6.35
N SER A 120 2.24 11.54 -6.87
CA SER A 120 2.80 12.66 -7.61
C SER A 120 3.79 13.47 -6.78
N GLU A 121 4.61 14.26 -7.44
CA GLU A 121 5.62 15.10 -6.80
C GLU A 121 4.96 16.14 -5.89
N PRO A 122 5.05 16.01 -4.55
CA PRO A 122 4.51 17.02 -3.66
C PRO A 122 5.44 18.23 -3.59
N PRO A 123 4.96 19.38 -3.10
CA PRO A 123 5.82 20.52 -2.80
C PRO A 123 6.96 20.13 -1.86
N ALA A 124 8.18 20.67 -2.11
CA ALA A 124 9.40 20.29 -1.39
C ALA A 124 9.34 20.55 0.12
N GLU A 125 8.55 21.55 0.54
CA GLU A 125 8.32 21.90 1.94
C GLU A 125 7.40 20.92 2.69
N TYR A 126 6.70 20.03 1.98
CA TYR A 126 5.79 19.07 2.61
C TYR A 126 6.54 17.80 3.02
N TYR A 127 6.14 17.23 4.14
CA TYR A 127 6.68 15.95 4.61
C TYR A 127 6.54 14.84 3.55
N SER A 128 5.46 14.86 2.80
CA SER A 128 5.20 13.93 1.70
C SER A 128 6.21 14.04 0.55
N TYR A 129 7.01 15.09 0.48
CA TYR A 129 8.10 15.18 -0.50
C TYR A 129 9.17 14.11 -0.26
N GLY A 130 9.58 13.91 1.00
CA GLY A 130 10.56 12.89 1.38
C GLY A 130 9.96 11.49 1.61
N HIS A 131 8.69 11.43 2.01
CA HIS A 131 7.99 10.20 2.37
C HIS A 131 6.64 10.14 1.68
N ARG A 132 6.65 9.65 0.46
CA ARG A 132 5.48 9.59 -0.40
C ARG A 132 4.59 8.43 -0.04
N ASN A 133 3.43 8.72 0.55
CA ASN A 133 2.44 7.74 0.93
C ASN A 133 3.04 6.60 1.80
N PRO A 134 3.52 6.90 3.02
CA PRO A 134 4.12 5.91 3.90
C PRO A 134 3.21 4.69 4.09
N THR A 135 3.81 3.52 4.10
CA THR A 135 3.09 2.25 4.15
C THR A 135 3.56 1.42 5.32
N GLY A 136 2.61 0.85 6.08
CA GLY A 136 2.89 -0.12 7.14
C GLY A 136 2.51 -1.53 6.72
N SER A 137 3.46 -2.46 6.85
CA SER A 137 3.21 -3.89 6.70
C SER A 137 3.06 -4.51 8.06
N TYR A 138 2.00 -5.31 8.26
CA TYR A 138 1.64 -5.92 9.54
C TYR A 138 1.53 -7.42 9.38
N VAL A 139 2.11 -8.16 10.32
CA VAL A 139 2.00 -9.62 10.37
C VAL A 139 1.69 -10.07 11.80
N THR A 140 0.73 -10.96 11.94
CA THR A 140 0.43 -11.69 13.17
C THR A 140 0.00 -13.12 12.84
N THR A 141 0.06 -13.99 13.84
CA THR A 141 -0.44 -15.38 13.76
C THR A 141 -1.56 -15.57 14.76
N PHE A 142 -2.57 -16.37 14.39
CA PHE A 142 -3.73 -16.68 15.22
C PHE A 142 -4.26 -18.10 14.93
#